data_f799bcbcf085d04282e575bf6f1248e8
#
_entry.id   f799bcbcf085d04282e575bf6f1248e8
#
_cell.length_a   1.000
_cell.length_b   1.000
_cell.length_c   1.000
_cell.angle_alpha   90.00
_cell.angle_beta   90.00
_cell.angle_gamma   90.00
#
_symmetry.space_group_name_H-M   'P 1'
#
loop_
_entity.id
_entity.type
_entity.pdbx_description
1 polymer ?
#
loop_
_entity_poly.entity_id
_entity_poly.type
_entity_poly.pdbx_seq_one_letter_code
_entity_poly.pdbx_strand_id
1 'polypeptide(L)'
;QFPENRRQTFPSVNAMLEEYFKGRGIVNLFRQKQADLEQIVRREQERCRKKAGLQAASIQEAEAAKSWQLYGQLLMANHYRLEQGPEALVEDYTQEGCPEIPIPLDPQLSVIDNAQQYFSRYQKARNTAEKARVHYEETLAELEYLDSLSNSLTTVTSLEELAEIRGELWEAGY
;
A
#
# COMPACT_ATOMS: atom_id res chain seq x y z
N GLN A 1 21.16 44.35 -21.80
CA GLN A 1 20.90 45.27 -20.68
C GLN A 1 20.47 44.40 -19.47
N PHE A 2 21.32 44.36 -18.45
CA PHE A 2 20.97 43.68 -17.19
C PHE A 2 20.06 44.63 -16.36
N PRO A 3 18.98 44.13 -15.71
CA PRO A 3 18.12 44.99 -14.93
C PRO A 3 18.88 45.64 -13.76
N GLU A 4 18.72 46.95 -13.61
CA GLU A 4 19.46 47.78 -12.64
C GLU A 4 19.32 47.33 -11.17
N ASN A 5 18.29 46.59 -10.84
CA ASN A 5 17.97 46.15 -9.47
C ASN A 5 18.85 44.98 -8.92
N ARG A 6 19.89 44.55 -9.66
CA ARG A 6 20.81 43.47 -9.25
C ARG A 6 22.27 43.91 -9.11
N ARG A 7 22.56 45.21 -9.11
CA ARG A 7 23.93 45.70 -8.91
C ARG A 7 24.19 45.93 -7.43
N GLN A 8 25.00 45.06 -6.83
CA GLN A 8 25.57 45.27 -5.49
C GLN A 8 26.97 45.80 -5.62
N THR A 9 27.29 46.86 -4.85
CA THR A 9 28.63 47.43 -4.75
C THR A 9 29.31 46.90 -3.50
N PHE A 10 30.56 46.42 -3.65
CA PHE A 10 31.34 45.87 -2.56
C PHE A 10 32.57 46.74 -2.32
N PRO A 11 33.05 46.90 -1.05
CA PRO A 11 34.17 47.73 -0.69
C PRO A 11 35.52 47.18 -1.23
N SER A 12 35.59 45.88 -1.55
CA SER A 12 36.74 45.21 -2.12
C SER A 12 36.37 43.97 -2.91
N VAL A 13 37.22 43.50 -3.80
CA VAL A 13 37.05 42.23 -4.53
C VAL A 13 37.00 41.05 -3.57
N ASN A 14 37.75 41.07 -2.47
CA ASN A 14 37.72 40.02 -1.47
C ASN A 14 36.37 39.94 -0.76
N ALA A 15 35.76 41.10 -0.41
CA ALA A 15 34.43 41.14 0.18
C ALA A 15 33.31 40.59 -0.77
N MET A 16 33.46 40.94 -2.06
CA MET A 16 32.58 40.40 -3.10
C MET A 16 32.71 38.89 -3.25
N LEU A 17 33.89 38.35 -3.27
CA LEU A 17 34.15 36.91 -3.39
C LEU A 17 33.65 36.18 -2.14
N GLU A 18 33.88 36.73 -0.95
CA GLU A 18 33.42 36.15 0.32
C GLU A 18 31.90 36.03 0.34
N GLU A 19 31.16 37.07 -0.03
CA GLU A 19 29.70 37.09 -0.09
C GLU A 19 29.20 36.13 -1.16
N TYR A 20 29.82 36.08 -2.34
CA TYR A 20 29.49 35.15 -3.41
C TYR A 20 29.64 33.68 -2.98
N PHE A 21 30.75 33.32 -2.31
CA PHE A 21 30.97 31.95 -1.85
C PHE A 21 30.08 31.58 -0.68
N LYS A 22 29.78 32.52 0.25
CA LYS A 22 28.80 32.30 1.31
C LYS A 22 27.40 32.01 0.72
N GLY A 23 26.95 32.83 -0.24
CA GLY A 23 25.66 32.65 -0.89
C GLY A 23 25.55 31.29 -1.62
N ARG A 24 26.63 30.92 -2.37
CA ARG A 24 26.66 29.58 -3.01
C ARG A 24 26.68 28.43 -2.01
N GLY A 25 27.37 28.57 -0.88
CA GLY A 25 27.42 27.57 0.17
C GLY A 25 26.04 27.31 0.76
N ILE A 26 25.28 28.36 1.03
CA ILE A 26 23.89 28.27 1.57
C ILE A 26 22.97 27.61 0.56
N VAL A 27 23.04 27.98 -0.72
CA VAL A 27 22.21 27.37 -1.79
C VAL A 27 22.53 25.89 -1.96
N ASN A 28 23.81 25.52 -1.93
CA ASN A 28 24.20 24.11 -2.04
C ASN A 28 23.73 23.30 -0.82
N LEU A 29 23.88 23.85 0.38
CA LEU A 29 23.41 23.21 1.61
C LEU A 29 21.89 23.03 1.59
N PHE A 30 21.14 24.04 1.14
CA PHE A 30 19.69 23.95 0.98
C PHE A 30 19.30 22.80 0.04
N ARG A 31 19.87 22.77 -1.18
CA ARG A 31 19.58 21.72 -2.17
C ARG A 31 19.93 20.32 -1.66
N GLN A 32 21.06 20.19 -0.97
CA GLN A 32 21.46 18.91 -0.39
C GLN A 32 20.44 18.43 0.65
N LYS A 33 20.08 19.30 1.60
CA LYS A 33 19.10 18.96 2.64
C LYS A 33 17.70 18.64 2.07
N GLN A 34 17.28 19.41 1.06
CA GLN A 34 16.02 19.14 0.34
C GLN A 34 16.05 17.77 -0.32
N ALA A 35 17.11 17.44 -1.07
CA ALA A 35 17.26 16.15 -1.72
C ALA A 35 17.30 14.97 -0.72
N ASP A 36 17.95 15.14 0.43
CA ASP A 36 17.99 14.13 1.48
C ASP A 36 16.58 13.84 2.03
N LEU A 37 15.78 14.88 2.30
CA LEU A 37 14.42 14.74 2.76
C LEU A 37 13.49 14.15 1.69
N GLU A 38 13.61 14.58 0.44
CA GLU A 38 12.89 14.00 -0.71
C GLU A 38 13.17 12.50 -0.85
N GLN A 39 14.42 12.09 -0.65
CA GLN A 39 14.80 10.68 -0.70
C GLN A 39 14.14 9.87 0.42
N ILE A 40 14.09 10.40 1.64
CA ILE A 40 13.41 9.76 2.78
C ILE A 40 11.93 9.59 2.46
N VAL A 41 11.24 10.68 2.08
CA VAL A 41 9.81 10.66 1.77
C VAL A 41 9.51 9.67 0.64
N ARG A 42 10.28 9.69 -0.45
CA ARG A 42 10.11 8.76 -1.57
C ARG A 42 10.26 7.30 -1.14
N ARG A 43 11.26 6.99 -0.33
CA ARG A 43 11.47 5.62 0.19
C ARG A 43 10.27 5.14 0.99
N GLU A 44 9.74 5.98 1.88
CA GLU A 44 8.58 5.63 2.70
C GLU A 44 7.29 5.53 1.86
N GLN A 45 7.09 6.42 0.88
CA GLN A 45 5.99 6.29 -0.09
C GLN A 45 6.04 4.96 -0.84
N GLU A 46 7.22 4.53 -1.31
CA GLU A 46 7.39 3.24 -1.99
C GLU A 46 7.07 2.07 -1.05
N ARG A 47 7.48 2.15 0.21
CA ARG A 47 7.16 1.16 1.23
C ARG A 47 5.65 1.08 1.46
N CYS A 48 4.98 2.21 1.63
CA CYS A 48 3.53 2.28 1.82
C CYS A 48 2.77 1.76 0.59
N ARG A 49 3.19 2.11 -0.64
CA ARG A 49 2.57 1.58 -1.87
C ARG A 49 2.68 0.07 -1.98
N LYS A 50 3.84 -0.52 -1.66
CA LYS A 50 4.01 -1.98 -1.63
C LYS A 50 3.13 -2.63 -0.57
N LYS A 51 3.08 -2.06 0.64
CA LYS A 51 2.23 -2.54 1.74
C LYS A 51 0.75 -2.49 1.35
N ALA A 52 0.28 -1.38 0.80
CA ALA A 52 -1.10 -1.23 0.30
C ALA A 52 -1.42 -2.25 -0.80
N GLY A 53 -0.49 -2.51 -1.73
CA GLY A 53 -0.68 -3.52 -2.78
C GLY A 53 -0.88 -4.93 -2.21
N LEU A 54 -0.10 -5.33 -1.21
CA LEU A 54 -0.25 -6.63 -0.55
C LEU A 54 -1.57 -6.74 0.23
N GLN A 55 -1.97 -5.67 0.91
CA GLN A 55 -3.24 -5.61 1.63
C GLN A 55 -4.44 -5.67 0.67
N ALA A 56 -4.39 -4.95 -0.45
CA ALA A 56 -5.40 -4.99 -1.49
C ALA A 56 -5.52 -6.39 -2.11
N ALA A 57 -4.40 -7.07 -2.37
CA ALA A 57 -4.40 -8.44 -2.87
C ALA A 57 -5.08 -9.41 -1.89
N SER A 58 -4.79 -9.31 -0.59
CA SER A 58 -5.45 -10.14 0.44
C SER A 58 -6.96 -9.89 0.53
N ILE A 59 -7.41 -8.66 0.33
CA ILE A 59 -8.84 -8.31 0.26
C ILE A 59 -9.47 -8.94 -0.97
N GLN A 60 -8.80 -8.88 -2.12
CA GLN A 60 -9.28 -9.45 -3.38
C GLN A 60 -9.34 -10.98 -3.32
N GLU A 61 -8.36 -11.64 -2.69
CA GLU A 61 -8.38 -13.10 -2.46
C GLU A 61 -9.61 -13.54 -1.67
N ALA A 62 -10.06 -12.77 -0.69
CA ALA A 62 -11.25 -13.10 0.07
C ALA A 62 -12.55 -12.99 -0.74
N GLU A 63 -12.60 -12.09 -1.73
CA GLU A 63 -13.73 -12.04 -2.66
C GLU A 63 -13.77 -13.31 -3.53
N ALA A 64 -12.61 -13.76 -4.04
CA ALA A 64 -12.51 -15.02 -4.77
C ALA A 64 -12.83 -16.24 -3.88
N ALA A 65 -12.51 -16.17 -2.59
CA ALA A 65 -12.78 -17.23 -1.63
C ALA A 65 -14.29 -17.45 -1.33
N LYS A 66 -15.18 -16.59 -1.80
CA LYS A 66 -16.64 -16.80 -1.71
C LYS A 66 -17.08 -18.08 -2.40
N SER A 67 -16.39 -18.50 -3.46
CA SER A 67 -16.62 -19.78 -4.11
C SER A 67 -16.40 -20.97 -3.16
N TRP A 68 -15.44 -20.88 -2.24
CA TRP A 68 -15.22 -21.94 -1.24
C TRP A 68 -16.38 -22.08 -0.26
N GLN A 69 -17.01 -20.96 0.13
CA GLN A 69 -18.23 -21.02 0.94
C GLN A 69 -19.35 -21.76 0.20
N LEU A 70 -19.54 -21.42 -1.08
CA LEU A 70 -20.54 -22.07 -1.93
C LEU A 70 -20.24 -23.57 -2.07
N TYR A 71 -19.01 -23.95 -2.38
CA TYR A 71 -18.60 -25.35 -2.48
C TYR A 71 -18.87 -26.12 -1.19
N GLY A 72 -18.51 -25.57 -0.03
CA GLY A 72 -18.82 -26.16 1.26
C GLY A 72 -20.31 -26.37 1.47
N GLN A 73 -21.15 -25.40 1.12
CA GLN A 73 -22.61 -25.49 1.24
C GLN A 73 -23.19 -26.55 0.31
N LEU A 74 -22.77 -26.58 -0.96
CA LEU A 74 -23.24 -27.56 -1.94
C LEU A 74 -22.86 -28.98 -1.57
N LEU A 75 -21.63 -29.19 -1.09
CA LEU A 75 -21.18 -30.51 -0.61
C LEU A 75 -21.97 -30.97 0.61
N MET A 76 -22.20 -30.08 1.58
CA MET A 76 -22.98 -30.41 2.76
C MET A 76 -24.44 -30.74 2.44
N ALA A 77 -25.06 -30.02 1.51
CA ALA A 77 -26.44 -30.26 1.08
C ALA A 77 -26.60 -31.60 0.35
N ASN A 78 -25.56 -32.05 -0.35
CA ASN A 78 -25.61 -33.24 -1.23
C ASN A 78 -24.80 -34.43 -0.69
N HIS A 79 -24.20 -34.35 0.50
CA HIS A 79 -23.24 -35.32 1.02
C HIS A 79 -23.76 -36.79 1.00
N TYR A 80 -25.10 -36.98 1.13
CA TYR A 80 -25.72 -38.28 1.12
C TYR A 80 -25.80 -38.95 -0.25
N ARG A 81 -25.60 -38.19 -1.33
CA ARG A 81 -25.62 -38.67 -2.74
C ARG A 81 -24.22 -38.78 -3.35
N LEU A 82 -23.23 -38.15 -2.72
CA LEU A 82 -21.89 -38.04 -3.27
C LEU A 82 -21.00 -39.16 -2.74
N GLU A 83 -20.20 -39.70 -3.66
CA GLU A 83 -19.18 -40.68 -3.34
C GLU A 83 -17.82 -40.01 -3.13
N GLN A 84 -16.95 -40.69 -2.41
CA GLN A 84 -15.57 -40.25 -2.21
C GLN A 84 -14.79 -40.34 -3.54
N GLY A 85 -14.13 -39.26 -3.94
CA GLY A 85 -13.43 -39.21 -5.22
C GLY A 85 -12.64 -37.92 -5.37
N PRO A 86 -12.01 -37.70 -6.53
CA PRO A 86 -11.20 -36.51 -6.79
C PRO A 86 -12.04 -35.25 -7.07
N GLU A 87 -13.32 -35.43 -7.47
CA GLU A 87 -14.26 -34.32 -7.69
C GLU A 87 -15.70 -34.79 -7.46
N ALA A 88 -16.57 -33.84 -7.19
CA ALA A 88 -18.03 -34.06 -7.13
C ALA A 88 -18.72 -33.12 -8.13
N LEU A 89 -19.65 -33.70 -8.92
CA LEU A 89 -20.57 -32.94 -9.75
C LEU A 89 -21.83 -32.63 -8.93
N VAL A 90 -22.12 -31.34 -8.72
CA VAL A 90 -23.20 -30.88 -7.87
C VAL A 90 -23.99 -29.76 -8.54
N GLU A 91 -25.32 -29.82 -8.45
CA GLU A 91 -26.19 -28.77 -8.92
C GLU A 91 -26.04 -27.49 -8.08
N ASP A 92 -25.74 -26.38 -8.73
CA ASP A 92 -25.68 -25.06 -8.10
C ASP A 92 -27.08 -24.44 -8.06
N TYR A 93 -27.81 -24.69 -7.00
CA TYR A 93 -29.17 -24.17 -6.78
C TYR A 93 -29.19 -22.65 -6.49
N THR A 94 -28.04 -21.99 -6.41
CA THR A 94 -27.98 -20.52 -6.26
C THR A 94 -28.08 -19.80 -7.59
N GLN A 95 -27.95 -20.52 -8.72
CA GLN A 95 -28.07 -20.00 -10.06
C GLN A 95 -29.37 -20.44 -10.73
N GLU A 96 -29.89 -19.59 -11.61
CA GLU A 96 -31.06 -19.90 -12.42
C GLU A 96 -30.74 -21.09 -13.37
N GLY A 97 -31.59 -22.13 -13.37
CA GLY A 97 -31.34 -23.34 -14.14
C GLY A 97 -30.51 -24.41 -13.43
N CYS A 98 -30.08 -24.20 -12.22
CA CYS A 98 -29.32 -25.15 -11.39
C CYS A 98 -28.19 -25.87 -12.15
N PRO A 99 -27.22 -25.16 -12.75
CA PRO A 99 -26.17 -25.81 -13.53
C PRO A 99 -25.34 -26.74 -12.65
N GLU A 100 -24.93 -27.87 -13.20
CA GLU A 100 -23.97 -28.74 -12.54
C GLU A 100 -22.57 -28.13 -12.57
N ILE A 101 -21.93 -28.03 -11.40
CA ILE A 101 -20.57 -27.55 -11.26
C ILE A 101 -19.65 -28.63 -10.69
N PRO A 102 -18.43 -28.80 -11.21
CA PRO A 102 -17.46 -29.69 -10.64
C PRO A 102 -16.78 -29.02 -9.43
N ILE A 103 -16.82 -29.71 -8.30
CA ILE A 103 -16.13 -29.27 -7.06
C ILE A 103 -14.96 -30.22 -6.82
N PRO A 104 -13.70 -29.72 -6.82
CA PRO A 104 -12.54 -30.55 -6.51
C PRO A 104 -12.59 -31.08 -5.09
N LEU A 105 -12.28 -32.35 -4.90
CA LEU A 105 -12.23 -33.02 -3.60
C LEU A 105 -10.86 -33.62 -3.34
N ASP A 106 -10.48 -33.70 -2.07
CA ASP A 106 -9.39 -34.56 -1.63
C ASP A 106 -9.96 -35.99 -1.50
N PRO A 107 -9.49 -36.95 -2.33
CA PRO A 107 -10.00 -38.32 -2.31
C PRO A 107 -9.65 -39.10 -1.03
N GLN A 108 -8.77 -38.56 -0.18
CA GLN A 108 -8.42 -39.15 1.10
C GLN A 108 -9.39 -38.76 2.23
N LEU A 109 -10.23 -37.73 1.97
CA LEU A 109 -11.18 -37.18 2.93
C LEU A 109 -12.60 -37.59 2.57
N SER A 110 -13.48 -37.66 3.57
CA SER A 110 -14.90 -37.76 3.33
C SER A 110 -15.46 -36.50 2.66
N VAL A 111 -16.64 -36.59 2.04
CA VAL A 111 -17.33 -35.41 1.46
C VAL A 111 -17.58 -34.34 2.52
N ILE A 112 -17.91 -34.74 3.75
CA ILE A 112 -18.14 -33.83 4.87
C ILE A 112 -16.83 -33.14 5.29
N ASP A 113 -15.72 -33.88 5.37
CA ASP A 113 -14.42 -33.30 5.72
C ASP A 113 -13.92 -32.33 4.65
N ASN A 114 -14.14 -32.64 3.37
CA ASN A 114 -13.89 -31.72 2.26
C ASN A 114 -14.70 -30.43 2.40
N ALA A 115 -15.99 -30.54 2.71
CA ALA A 115 -16.84 -29.37 2.95
C ALA A 115 -16.35 -28.52 4.13
N GLN A 116 -15.94 -29.15 5.23
CA GLN A 116 -15.34 -28.46 6.38
C GLN A 116 -14.02 -27.77 6.02
N GLN A 117 -13.19 -28.41 5.17
CA GLN A 117 -11.96 -27.80 4.68
C GLN A 117 -12.24 -26.56 3.85
N TYR A 118 -13.25 -26.57 2.98
CA TYR A 118 -13.68 -25.40 2.23
C TYR A 118 -14.19 -24.27 3.14
N PHE A 119 -15.00 -24.56 4.14
CA PHE A 119 -15.43 -23.56 5.11
C PHE A 119 -14.25 -22.98 5.90
N SER A 120 -13.30 -23.80 6.31
CA SER A 120 -12.10 -23.34 7.01
C SER A 120 -11.23 -22.42 6.17
N ARG A 121 -11.05 -22.74 4.87
CA ARG A 121 -10.34 -21.89 3.91
C ARG A 121 -11.04 -20.54 3.74
N TYR A 122 -12.36 -20.56 3.54
CA TYR A 122 -13.15 -19.33 3.44
C TYR A 122 -13.05 -18.47 4.69
N GLN A 123 -13.23 -19.05 5.87
CA GLN A 123 -13.16 -18.32 7.13
C GLN A 123 -11.78 -17.70 7.36
N LYS A 124 -10.71 -18.43 7.03
CA LYS A 124 -9.34 -17.91 7.11
C LYS A 124 -9.11 -16.73 6.16
N ALA A 125 -9.54 -16.85 4.91
CA ALA A 125 -9.42 -15.78 3.92
C ALA A 125 -10.21 -14.52 4.35
N ARG A 126 -11.46 -14.71 4.81
CA ARG A 126 -12.31 -13.64 5.32
C ARG A 126 -11.67 -12.91 6.50
N ASN A 127 -11.19 -13.65 7.50
CA ASN A 127 -10.56 -13.04 8.68
C ASN A 127 -9.28 -12.29 8.34
N THR A 128 -8.51 -12.80 7.38
CA THR A 128 -7.30 -12.13 6.87
C THR A 128 -7.66 -10.82 6.16
N ALA A 129 -8.68 -10.84 5.31
CA ALA A 129 -9.13 -9.65 4.59
C ALA A 129 -9.73 -8.59 5.50
N GLU A 130 -10.46 -8.98 6.54
CA GLU A 130 -11.03 -8.03 7.51
C GLU A 130 -9.94 -7.24 8.23
N LYS A 131 -8.88 -7.92 8.67
CA LYS A 131 -7.69 -7.26 9.22
C LYS A 131 -6.95 -6.42 8.18
N ALA A 132 -6.82 -6.93 6.95
CA ALA A 132 -6.15 -6.23 5.88
C ALA A 132 -6.88 -4.93 5.51
N ARG A 133 -8.21 -4.87 5.57
CA ARG A 133 -9.00 -3.65 5.29
C ARG A 133 -8.66 -2.51 6.25
N VAL A 134 -8.63 -2.79 7.56
CA VAL A 134 -8.27 -1.78 8.57
C VAL A 134 -6.87 -1.23 8.29
N HIS A 135 -5.89 -2.12 8.11
CA HIS A 135 -4.52 -1.69 7.84
C HIS A 135 -4.34 -1.03 6.46
N TYR A 136 -5.19 -1.35 5.49
CA TYR A 136 -5.18 -0.71 4.18
C TYR A 136 -5.58 0.75 4.27
N GLU A 137 -6.64 1.06 5.02
CA GLU A 137 -7.10 2.43 5.27
C GLU A 137 -6.02 3.24 6.02
N GLU A 138 -5.40 2.67 7.05
CA GLU A 138 -4.27 3.28 7.76
C GLU A 138 -3.09 3.56 6.82
N THR A 139 -2.76 2.60 5.94
CA THR A 139 -1.66 2.76 4.97
C THR A 139 -1.95 3.82 3.91
N LEU A 140 -3.21 3.96 3.48
CA LEU A 140 -3.62 5.03 2.56
C LEU A 140 -3.52 6.41 3.21
N ALA A 141 -3.94 6.55 4.46
CA ALA A 141 -3.80 7.80 5.21
C ALA A 141 -2.32 8.19 5.41
N GLU A 142 -1.46 7.20 5.72
CA GLU A 142 -0.01 7.38 5.80
C GLU A 142 0.57 7.85 4.45
N LEU A 143 0.11 7.27 3.34
CA LEU A 143 0.55 7.64 2.00
C LEU A 143 0.11 9.07 1.63
N GLU A 144 -1.13 9.46 1.94
CA GLU A 144 -1.64 10.81 1.72
C GLU A 144 -0.84 11.86 2.50
N TYR A 145 -0.48 11.56 3.75
CA TYR A 145 0.39 12.41 4.55
C TYR A 145 1.77 12.58 3.90
N LEU A 146 2.41 11.48 3.45
CA LEU A 146 3.71 11.52 2.77
C LEU A 146 3.64 12.26 1.42
N ASP A 147 2.53 12.16 0.69
CA ASP A 147 2.29 12.91 -0.55
C ASP A 147 2.17 14.42 -0.25
N SER A 148 1.53 14.80 0.85
CA SER A 148 1.47 16.19 1.34
C SER A 148 2.86 16.73 1.66
N LEU A 149 3.69 15.97 2.40
CA LEU A 149 5.08 16.34 2.70
C LEU A 149 5.93 16.47 1.43
N SER A 150 5.76 15.57 0.46
CA SER A 150 6.43 15.64 -0.84
C SER A 150 6.09 16.95 -1.57
N ASN A 151 4.82 17.36 -1.56
CA ASN A 151 4.40 18.63 -2.14
C ASN A 151 4.99 19.83 -1.40
N SER A 152 5.00 19.81 -0.07
CA SER A 152 5.62 20.86 0.73
C SER A 152 7.11 21.01 0.42
N LEU A 153 7.86 19.92 0.27
CA LEU A 153 9.27 19.93 -0.11
C LEU A 153 9.53 20.57 -1.47
N THR A 154 8.59 20.53 -2.41
CA THR A 154 8.74 21.18 -3.72
C THR A 154 8.54 22.71 -3.66
N THR A 155 7.84 23.20 -2.66
CA THR A 155 7.48 24.62 -2.53
C THR A 155 8.33 25.37 -1.52
N VAL A 156 9.06 24.66 -0.66
CA VAL A 156 9.92 25.23 0.38
C VAL A 156 11.04 26.09 -0.21
N THR A 157 11.32 27.21 0.45
CA THR A 157 12.28 28.21 -0.04
C THR A 157 13.38 28.57 0.95
N SER A 158 13.27 28.13 2.21
CA SER A 158 14.20 28.44 3.28
C SER A 158 14.74 27.20 4.01
N LEU A 159 15.90 27.34 4.68
CA LEU A 159 16.46 26.29 5.53
C LEU A 159 15.63 26.08 6.81
N GLU A 160 14.91 27.10 7.26
CA GLU A 160 14.04 27.01 8.42
C GLU A 160 12.83 26.13 8.13
N GLU A 161 12.16 26.37 6.99
CA GLU A 161 11.05 25.51 6.52
C GLU A 161 11.49 24.04 6.32
N LEU A 162 12.69 23.81 5.78
CA LEU A 162 13.25 22.45 5.68
C LEU A 162 13.49 21.82 7.05
N ALA A 163 13.87 22.61 8.05
CA ALA A 163 14.06 22.11 9.40
C ALA A 163 12.74 21.76 10.07
N GLU A 164 11.67 22.48 9.79
CA GLU A 164 10.30 22.17 10.25
C GLU A 164 9.82 20.84 9.65
N ILE A 165 9.90 20.68 8.33
CA ILE A 165 9.53 19.42 7.66
C ILE A 165 10.35 18.24 8.19
N ARG A 166 11.64 18.44 8.45
CA ARG A 166 12.46 17.41 9.07
C ARG A 166 11.98 17.05 10.48
N GLY A 167 11.55 18.05 11.27
CA GLY A 167 10.95 17.85 12.59
C GLY A 167 9.69 17.00 12.52
N GLU A 168 8.77 17.33 11.59
CA GLU A 168 7.55 16.57 11.37
C GLU A 168 7.82 15.12 10.98
N LEU A 169 8.77 14.88 10.06
CA LEU A 169 9.18 13.53 9.68
C LEU A 169 9.72 12.74 10.87
N TRP A 170 10.54 13.37 11.71
CA TRP A 170 11.10 12.75 12.90
C TRP A 170 10.03 12.42 13.94
N GLU A 171 9.09 13.31 14.20
CA GLU A 171 7.96 13.08 15.12
C GLU A 171 7.05 11.97 14.62
N ALA A 172 6.86 11.86 13.30
CA ALA A 172 6.12 10.77 12.68
C ALA A 172 6.88 9.43 12.64
N GLY A 173 8.17 9.41 13.03
CA GLY A 173 8.99 8.20 13.15
C GLY A 173 9.71 7.76 11.87
N TYR A 174 9.98 8.70 10.96
CA TYR A 174 10.72 8.46 9.70
C TYR A 174 12.19 8.85 9.73
#